data_9932989b3db63d422fc89e011b693881
#
_entry.id   9932989b3db63d422fc89e011b693881
#
_cell.length_a   1.000
_cell.length_b   1.000
_cell.length_c   1.000
_cell.angle_alpha   90.00
_cell.angle_beta   90.00
_cell.angle_gamma   90.00
#
_symmetry.space_group_name_H-M   'P 1'
#
loop_
_entity.id
_entity.type
_entity.pdbx_description
1 polymer ?
#
loop_
_entity_poly.entity_id
_entity_poly.type
_entity_poly.pdbx_seq_one_letter_code
_entity_poly.pdbx_strand_id
1 'polypeptide(L)'
;VVANQFFLDEINNRLTEMGITVSGFFSTPTGEAMLYLPEDDRDRMAVLIDIGYLNTELMVVEGDALIYHDTIEVGGGNIAAELAMGLDISLENAEKIKRQYVYGIATPDETYDVAAAEGGKPMSFTREQVAAIIEPEVDKIADSIRTSIEDSGIRLGNWSHYYMTGGGLSFNRGGRDYLSTKLGSPVRETPKRTTKLNSHAY
;
A
#
# COMPACT_ATOMS: atom_id res chain seq x y z
N VAL A 1 15.26 15.80 -3.75
CA VAL A 1 15.52 14.62 -2.89
C VAL A 1 16.82 14.88 -2.13
N VAL A 2 16.79 14.73 -0.81
CA VAL A 2 17.98 14.84 0.04
C VAL A 2 18.31 13.43 0.53
N ALA A 3 19.56 13.01 0.31
CA ALA A 3 20.04 11.71 0.77
C ALA A 3 21.34 11.89 1.57
N ASN A 4 21.60 10.97 2.49
CA ASN A 4 22.87 10.97 3.23
C ASN A 4 24.01 10.57 2.29
N GLN A 5 24.96 11.47 2.08
CA GLN A 5 26.11 11.27 1.18
C GLN A 5 26.92 10.04 1.57
N PHE A 6 27.16 9.83 2.86
CA PHE A 6 27.91 8.67 3.35
C PHE A 6 27.25 7.35 2.91
N PHE A 7 25.91 7.27 2.97
CA PHE A 7 25.17 6.08 2.54
C PHE A 7 25.32 5.81 1.03
N LEU A 8 25.24 6.87 0.21
CA LEU A 8 25.42 6.75 -1.23
C LEU A 8 26.86 6.33 -1.59
N ASP A 9 27.85 6.91 -0.92
CA ASP A 9 29.25 6.59 -1.14
C ASP A 9 29.55 5.14 -0.74
N GLU A 10 29.03 4.65 0.38
CA GLU A 10 29.22 3.27 0.84
C GLU A 10 28.60 2.27 -0.16
N ILE A 11 27.38 2.51 -0.64
CA ILE A 11 26.75 1.67 -1.68
C ILE A 11 27.60 1.67 -2.95
N ASN A 12 28.02 2.85 -3.41
CA ASN A 12 28.83 2.98 -4.62
C ASN A 12 30.17 2.22 -4.49
N ASN A 13 30.86 2.34 -3.35
CA ASN A 13 32.12 1.66 -3.09
C ASN A 13 31.94 0.15 -3.09
N ARG A 14 30.92 -0.38 -2.40
CA ARG A 14 30.64 -1.83 -2.35
C ARG A 14 30.34 -2.39 -3.72
N LEU A 15 29.53 -1.72 -4.51
CA LEU A 15 29.20 -2.16 -5.87
C LEU A 15 30.44 -2.09 -6.79
N THR A 16 31.27 -1.06 -6.65
CA THR A 16 32.50 -0.92 -7.42
C THR A 16 33.52 -2.04 -7.08
N GLU A 17 33.67 -2.40 -5.81
CA GLU A 17 34.46 -3.54 -5.38
C GLU A 17 34.00 -4.87 -6.02
N MET A 18 32.72 -5.01 -6.30
CA MET A 18 32.12 -6.15 -7.01
C MET A 18 32.20 -6.04 -8.54
N GLY A 19 32.85 -5.01 -9.08
CA GLY A 19 32.96 -4.77 -10.52
C GLY A 19 31.69 -4.18 -11.15
N ILE A 20 30.76 -3.66 -10.34
CA ILE A 20 29.50 -3.05 -10.80
C ILE A 20 29.66 -1.53 -10.85
N THR A 21 29.39 -0.94 -12.00
CA THR A 21 29.40 0.52 -12.16
C THR A 21 28.01 1.09 -11.84
N VAL A 22 27.94 2.01 -10.88
CA VAL A 22 26.71 2.74 -10.56
C VAL A 22 26.55 3.91 -11.52
N SER A 23 25.52 3.91 -12.37
CA SER A 23 25.25 4.98 -13.32
C SER A 23 24.42 6.14 -12.75
N GLY A 24 23.74 5.93 -11.63
CA GLY A 24 22.95 6.95 -10.97
C GLY A 24 22.16 6.42 -9.77
N PHE A 25 21.65 7.34 -8.97
CA PHE A 25 20.76 7.08 -7.84
C PHE A 25 19.43 7.78 -8.10
N PHE A 26 18.35 7.06 -7.87
CA PHE A 26 16.99 7.58 -8.01
C PHE A 26 16.22 7.29 -6.72
N SER A 27 15.26 8.14 -6.38
CA SER A 27 14.37 7.87 -5.26
C SER A 27 13.40 6.72 -5.61
N THR A 28 13.12 5.86 -4.65
CA THR A 28 12.17 4.76 -4.82
C THR A 28 10.78 5.25 -5.26
N PRO A 29 10.18 6.29 -4.64
CA PRO A 29 8.88 6.80 -5.07
C PRO A 29 8.84 7.24 -6.55
N THR A 30 9.90 7.87 -7.05
CA THR A 30 9.98 8.22 -8.47
C THR A 30 10.02 6.96 -9.35
N GLY A 31 10.82 5.97 -8.98
CA GLY A 31 10.90 4.70 -9.70
C GLY A 31 9.57 3.95 -9.70
N GLU A 32 8.89 3.90 -8.58
CA GLU A 32 7.57 3.29 -8.45
C GLU A 32 6.52 3.97 -9.30
N ALA A 33 6.44 5.30 -9.24
CA ALA A 33 5.51 6.08 -10.03
C ALA A 33 5.71 5.83 -11.54
N MET A 34 6.97 5.81 -12.01
CA MET A 34 7.28 5.50 -13.41
C MET A 34 6.99 4.05 -13.79
N LEU A 35 7.11 3.13 -12.83
CA LEU A 35 6.86 1.71 -13.07
C LEU A 35 5.36 1.38 -13.11
N TYR A 36 4.59 1.94 -12.19
CA TYR A 36 3.21 1.52 -11.96
C TYR A 36 2.16 2.41 -12.62
N LEU A 37 2.45 3.69 -12.88
CA LEU A 37 1.50 4.57 -13.54
C LEU A 37 1.57 4.44 -15.06
N PRO A 38 0.43 4.33 -15.77
CA PRO A 38 0.40 4.41 -17.22
C PRO A 38 0.93 5.74 -17.74
N GLU A 39 1.66 5.71 -18.84
CA GLU A 39 2.27 6.90 -19.44
C GLU A 39 1.22 7.95 -19.79
N ASP A 40 0.13 7.55 -20.44
CA ASP A 40 -0.98 8.45 -20.84
C ASP A 40 -1.66 9.13 -19.64
N ASP A 41 -1.65 8.49 -18.46
CA ASP A 41 -2.26 9.05 -17.26
C ASP A 41 -1.30 9.99 -16.52
N ARG A 42 0.01 9.79 -16.65
CA ARG A 42 1.02 10.69 -16.10
C ARG A 42 1.05 12.05 -16.80
N ASP A 43 0.69 12.10 -18.09
CA ASP A 43 0.55 13.36 -18.82
C ASP A 43 -0.54 14.28 -18.25
N ARG A 44 -1.44 13.64 -17.50
CA ARG A 44 -2.51 14.37 -16.81
C ARG A 44 -2.33 14.33 -15.30
N MET A 45 -2.54 14.43 -14.40
CA MET A 45 -2.24 14.26 -13.00
C MET A 45 -2.67 12.85 -12.52
N ALA A 46 -1.71 12.03 -12.13
CA ALA A 46 -1.95 10.70 -11.61
C ALA A 46 -1.48 10.57 -10.16
N VAL A 47 -2.24 9.86 -9.35
CA VAL A 47 -1.96 9.60 -7.93
C VAL A 47 -1.67 8.12 -7.77
N LEU A 48 -0.51 7.78 -7.20
CA LEU A 48 -0.16 6.43 -6.78
C LEU A 48 -0.19 6.35 -5.26
N ILE A 49 -0.92 5.38 -4.75
CA ILE A 49 -1.04 5.08 -3.32
C ILE A 49 -0.41 3.70 -3.11
N ASP A 50 0.74 3.65 -2.48
CA ASP A 50 1.39 2.39 -2.07
C ASP A 50 1.08 2.13 -0.59
N ILE A 51 0.13 1.24 -0.32
CA ILE A 51 -0.21 0.84 1.05
C ILE A 51 0.71 -0.31 1.46
N GLY A 52 1.81 0.03 2.11
CA GLY A 52 2.77 -0.92 2.66
C GLY A 52 2.31 -1.55 3.97
N TYR A 53 3.23 -2.18 4.69
CA TYR A 53 2.94 -2.78 6.00
C TYR A 53 2.99 -1.74 7.11
N LEU A 54 4.02 -0.90 7.16
CA LEU A 54 4.23 0.12 8.20
C LEU A 54 3.72 1.50 7.80
N ASN A 55 3.76 1.83 6.53
CA ASN A 55 3.44 3.14 6.00
C ASN A 55 2.66 3.05 4.70
N THR A 56 2.08 4.17 4.33
CA THR A 56 1.47 4.40 3.03
C THR A 56 2.22 5.53 2.33
N GLU A 57 2.78 5.25 1.15
CA GLU A 57 3.41 6.27 0.32
C GLU A 57 2.36 6.88 -0.62
N LEU A 58 2.28 8.19 -0.63
CA LEU A 58 1.43 8.94 -1.54
C LEU A 58 2.29 9.70 -2.54
N MET A 59 2.07 9.46 -3.81
CA MET A 59 2.82 10.06 -4.91
C MET A 59 1.87 10.73 -5.88
N VAL A 60 2.12 11.99 -6.24
CA VAL A 60 1.40 12.68 -7.30
C VAL A 60 2.37 13.01 -8.42
N VAL A 61 2.00 12.61 -9.63
CA VAL A 61 2.82 12.74 -10.85
C VAL A 61 2.07 13.54 -11.89
N GLU A 62 2.78 14.47 -12.54
CA GLU A 62 2.29 15.22 -13.69
C GLU A 62 3.44 15.41 -14.69
N GLY A 63 3.22 15.08 -15.98
CA GLY A 63 4.24 15.20 -17.03
C GLY A 63 5.52 14.45 -16.70
N ASP A 64 5.43 13.22 -16.18
CA ASP A 64 6.56 12.39 -15.70
C ASP A 64 7.34 12.98 -14.52
N ALA A 65 6.90 14.10 -13.94
CA ALA A 65 7.50 14.67 -12.74
C ALA A 65 6.76 14.24 -11.49
N LEU A 66 7.48 13.74 -10.48
CA LEU A 66 6.94 13.54 -9.14
C LEU A 66 6.79 14.94 -8.49
N ILE A 67 5.56 15.47 -8.52
CA ILE A 67 5.26 16.83 -8.02
C ILE A 67 4.93 16.87 -6.53
N TYR A 68 4.54 15.73 -5.97
CA TYR A 68 4.31 15.58 -4.53
C TYR A 68 4.62 14.16 -4.08
N HIS A 69 5.17 14.05 -2.89
CA HIS A 69 5.40 12.78 -2.21
C HIS A 69 5.24 12.99 -0.70
N ASP A 70 4.50 12.10 -0.09
CA ASP A 70 4.33 12.05 1.36
C ASP A 70 4.39 10.61 1.86
N THR A 71 4.90 10.43 3.07
CA THR A 71 4.97 9.15 3.76
C THR A 71 4.06 9.20 4.97
N ILE A 72 2.92 8.57 4.87
CA ILE A 72 1.91 8.48 5.92
C ILE A 72 2.24 7.30 6.83
N GLU A 73 2.44 7.54 8.13
CA GLU A 73 2.88 6.53 9.10
C GLU A 73 1.74 5.58 9.53
N VAL A 74 0.99 5.07 8.55
CA VAL A 74 -0.06 4.06 8.74
C VAL A 74 -0.09 3.11 7.56
N GLY A 75 -0.24 1.81 7.80
CA GLY A 75 -0.27 0.79 6.77
C GLY A 75 -1.00 -0.48 7.22
N GLY A 76 -0.88 -1.55 6.43
CA GLY A 76 -1.57 -2.81 6.69
C GLY A 76 -1.20 -3.50 8.01
N GLY A 77 -0.05 -3.17 8.59
CA GLY A 77 0.38 -3.66 9.90
C GLY A 77 -0.43 -3.07 11.05
N ASN A 78 -0.88 -1.82 10.93
CA ASN A 78 -1.76 -1.20 11.91
C ASN A 78 -3.10 -1.95 12.00
N ILE A 79 -3.66 -2.36 10.85
CA ILE A 79 -4.89 -3.17 10.80
C ILE A 79 -4.70 -4.50 11.55
N ALA A 80 -3.56 -5.17 11.33
CA ALA A 80 -3.26 -6.43 12.01
C ALA A 80 -3.03 -6.23 13.52
N ALA A 81 -2.37 -5.14 13.92
CA ALA A 81 -2.13 -4.81 15.32
C ALA A 81 -3.45 -4.53 16.07
N GLU A 82 -4.35 -3.74 15.48
CA GLU A 82 -5.66 -3.45 16.06
C GLU A 82 -6.53 -4.71 16.16
N LEU A 83 -6.49 -5.60 15.15
CA LEU A 83 -7.16 -6.90 15.23
C LEU A 83 -6.57 -7.77 16.36
N ALA A 84 -5.24 -7.80 16.51
CA ALA A 84 -4.59 -8.57 17.56
C ALA A 84 -5.01 -8.09 18.96
N MET A 85 -5.05 -6.77 19.16
CA MET A 85 -5.45 -6.16 20.43
C MET A 85 -6.96 -6.31 20.69
N GLY A 86 -7.78 -6.02 19.68
CA GLY A 86 -9.24 -6.00 19.84
C GLY A 86 -9.86 -7.40 20.02
N LEU A 87 -9.23 -8.43 19.45
CA LEU A 87 -9.67 -9.83 19.56
C LEU A 87 -8.88 -10.65 20.58
N ASP A 88 -7.86 -10.07 21.22
CA ASP A 88 -6.93 -10.74 22.14
C ASP A 88 -6.29 -12.00 21.54
N ILE A 89 -5.72 -11.85 20.35
CA ILE A 89 -5.07 -12.92 19.59
C ILE A 89 -3.64 -12.55 19.21
N SER A 90 -2.85 -13.53 18.78
CA SER A 90 -1.51 -13.26 18.28
C SER A 90 -1.55 -12.43 16.97
N LEU A 91 -0.49 -11.64 16.73
CA LEU A 91 -0.36 -10.86 15.50
C LEU A 91 -0.39 -11.76 14.25
N GLU A 92 0.13 -12.99 14.33
CA GLU A 92 0.07 -13.98 13.25
C GLU A 92 -1.38 -14.36 12.91
N ASN A 93 -2.21 -14.61 13.93
CA ASN A 93 -3.62 -14.93 13.76
C ASN A 93 -4.40 -13.71 13.22
N ALA A 94 -4.11 -12.52 13.73
CA ALA A 94 -4.69 -11.28 13.25
C ALA A 94 -4.37 -11.04 11.76
N GLU A 95 -3.13 -11.29 11.34
CA GLU A 95 -2.73 -11.18 9.94
C GLU A 95 -3.45 -12.20 9.04
N LYS A 96 -3.70 -13.43 9.55
CA LYS A 96 -4.52 -14.44 8.84
C LYS A 96 -5.96 -13.97 8.66
N ILE A 97 -6.59 -13.46 9.71
CA ILE A 97 -7.96 -12.91 9.65
C ILE A 97 -7.99 -11.75 8.65
N LYS A 98 -7.07 -10.78 8.78
CA LYS A 98 -6.98 -9.64 7.87
C LYS A 98 -6.96 -10.08 6.41
N ARG A 99 -6.13 -11.06 6.05
CA ARG A 99 -6.02 -11.57 4.67
C ARG A 99 -7.25 -12.30 4.16
N GLN A 100 -8.05 -12.88 5.06
CA GLN A 100 -9.28 -13.58 4.71
C GLN A 100 -10.46 -12.62 4.56
N TYR A 101 -10.41 -11.46 5.22
CA TYR A 101 -11.50 -10.51 5.22
C TYR A 101 -11.82 -9.99 3.82
N VAL A 102 -13.11 -9.98 3.48
CA VAL A 102 -13.63 -9.48 2.21
C VAL A 102 -14.44 -8.21 2.47
N TYR A 103 -14.00 -7.10 1.89
CA TYR A 103 -14.69 -5.82 2.04
C TYR A 103 -15.95 -5.74 1.18
N GLY A 104 -16.98 -5.07 1.70
CA GLY A 104 -18.19 -4.75 0.95
C GLY A 104 -19.16 -5.92 0.70
N ILE A 105 -18.79 -7.15 1.09
CA ILE A 105 -19.65 -8.33 0.94
C ILE A 105 -19.88 -8.92 2.33
N ALA A 106 -21.13 -8.90 2.79
CA ALA A 106 -21.54 -9.61 4.00
C ALA A 106 -22.05 -11.00 3.61
N THR A 107 -21.38 -12.05 4.08
CA THR A 107 -21.90 -13.42 4.00
C THR A 107 -22.56 -13.74 5.34
N PRO A 108 -23.83 -14.12 5.36
CA PRO A 108 -24.49 -14.55 6.60
C PRO A 108 -23.69 -15.68 7.27
N ASP A 109 -23.54 -15.62 8.59
CA ASP A 109 -22.87 -16.62 9.43
C ASP A 109 -21.37 -16.83 9.13
N GLU A 110 -20.72 -15.85 8.46
CA GLU A 110 -19.27 -15.89 8.23
C GLU A 110 -18.51 -15.77 9.55
N THR A 111 -17.61 -16.72 9.80
CA THR A 111 -16.73 -16.72 10.99
C THR A 111 -15.27 -16.87 10.60
N TYR A 112 -14.40 -16.36 11.46
CA TYR A 112 -12.96 -16.44 11.33
C TYR A 112 -12.40 -17.27 12.47
N ASP A 113 -11.90 -18.47 12.13
CA ASP A 113 -11.37 -19.42 13.10
C ASP A 113 -9.85 -19.27 13.21
N VAL A 114 -9.37 -19.21 14.43
CA VAL A 114 -7.94 -19.17 14.73
C VAL A 114 -7.53 -20.30 15.65
N ALA A 115 -6.35 -20.85 15.38
CA ALA A 115 -5.77 -21.86 16.23
C ALA A 115 -5.49 -21.28 17.62
N ALA A 116 -5.71 -22.09 18.63
CA ALA A 116 -5.33 -21.76 19.98
C ALA A 116 -3.81 -21.58 20.10
N ALA A 117 -3.37 -20.68 21.00
CA ALA A 117 -2.03 -20.76 21.57
C ALA A 117 -1.85 -22.12 22.26
N GLU A 118 -0.59 -22.58 22.48
CA GLU A 118 -0.28 -23.87 23.09
C GLU A 118 -1.18 -24.14 24.31
N GLY A 119 -1.99 -25.22 24.23
CA GLY A 119 -2.91 -25.64 25.29
C GLY A 119 -4.25 -24.91 25.38
N GLY A 120 -4.52 -23.93 24.51
CA GLY A 120 -5.79 -23.18 24.47
C GLY A 120 -6.88 -23.87 23.63
N LYS A 121 -8.10 -23.30 23.66
CA LYS A 121 -9.19 -23.72 22.77
C LYS A 121 -9.18 -22.89 21.49
N PRO A 122 -9.51 -23.44 20.32
CA PRO A 122 -9.75 -22.65 19.12
C PRO A 122 -10.76 -21.53 19.40
N MET A 123 -10.51 -20.36 18.83
CA MET A 123 -11.40 -19.20 18.94
C MET A 123 -12.04 -18.93 17.59
N SER A 124 -13.29 -18.49 17.60
CA SER A 124 -14.04 -18.14 16.40
C SER A 124 -14.65 -16.76 16.60
N PHE A 125 -14.49 -15.90 15.60
CA PHE A 125 -14.98 -14.51 15.63
C PHE A 125 -15.96 -14.32 14.49
N THR A 126 -17.06 -13.61 14.77
CA THR A 126 -18.03 -13.28 13.72
C THR A 126 -17.48 -12.20 12.80
N ARG A 127 -18.07 -12.12 11.60
CA ARG A 127 -17.73 -11.05 10.66
C ARG A 127 -17.92 -9.67 11.27
N GLU A 128 -18.98 -9.45 12.03
CA GLU A 128 -19.28 -8.17 12.66
C GLU A 128 -18.21 -7.76 13.67
N GLN A 129 -17.68 -8.73 14.45
CA GLN A 129 -16.58 -8.45 15.38
C GLN A 129 -15.32 -8.03 14.64
N VAL A 130 -15.00 -8.70 13.53
CA VAL A 130 -13.82 -8.40 12.72
C VAL A 130 -14.03 -7.09 11.96
N ALA A 131 -15.21 -6.87 11.35
CA ALA A 131 -15.53 -5.64 10.61
C ALA A 131 -15.45 -4.39 11.49
N ALA A 132 -15.94 -4.48 12.73
CA ALA A 132 -15.90 -3.37 13.69
C ALA A 132 -14.48 -2.88 14.03
N ILE A 133 -13.46 -3.70 13.75
CA ILE A 133 -12.05 -3.33 13.96
C ILE A 133 -11.37 -2.98 12.63
N ILE A 134 -11.54 -3.82 11.62
CA ILE A 134 -10.76 -3.70 10.36
C ILE A 134 -11.21 -2.51 9.50
N GLU A 135 -12.51 -2.24 9.42
CA GLU A 135 -13.05 -1.17 8.56
C GLU A 135 -12.65 0.23 9.05
N PRO A 136 -12.72 0.57 10.35
CA PRO A 136 -12.22 1.85 10.85
C PRO A 136 -10.73 2.10 10.59
N GLU A 137 -9.90 1.05 10.56
CA GLU A 137 -8.47 1.21 10.27
C GLU A 137 -8.23 1.59 8.79
N VAL A 138 -9.01 1.02 7.87
CA VAL A 138 -8.96 1.46 6.46
C VAL A 138 -9.54 2.86 6.28
N ASP A 139 -10.56 3.23 7.07
CA ASP A 139 -11.08 4.60 7.09
C ASP A 139 -10.00 5.59 7.52
N LYS A 140 -9.20 5.28 8.55
CA LYS A 140 -8.05 6.11 8.97
C LYS A 140 -7.03 6.29 7.85
N ILE A 141 -6.71 5.21 7.11
CA ILE A 141 -5.81 5.29 5.96
C ILE A 141 -6.39 6.26 4.91
N ALA A 142 -7.67 6.11 4.57
CA ALA A 142 -8.33 6.99 3.59
C ALA A 142 -8.36 8.45 4.04
N ASP A 143 -8.66 8.70 5.32
CA ASP A 143 -8.67 10.05 5.91
C ASP A 143 -7.28 10.68 5.88
N SER A 144 -6.24 9.91 6.22
CA SER A 144 -4.86 10.38 6.17
C SER A 144 -4.41 10.72 4.74
N ILE A 145 -4.81 9.91 3.75
CA ILE A 145 -4.55 10.20 2.34
C ILE A 145 -5.24 11.49 1.91
N ARG A 146 -6.51 11.70 2.28
CA ARG A 146 -7.23 12.94 1.96
C ARG A 146 -6.55 14.16 2.59
N THR A 147 -6.21 14.07 3.87
CA THR A 147 -5.50 15.13 4.59
C THR A 147 -4.17 15.48 3.91
N SER A 148 -3.39 14.47 3.55
CA SER A 148 -2.11 14.68 2.85
C SER A 148 -2.29 15.38 1.49
N ILE A 149 -3.32 15.00 0.73
CA ILE A 149 -3.64 15.66 -0.55
C ILE A 149 -4.07 17.11 -0.31
N GLU A 150 -4.92 17.37 0.68
CA GLU A 150 -5.38 18.72 1.03
C GLU A 150 -4.20 19.61 1.47
N ASP A 151 -3.34 19.11 2.34
CA ASP A 151 -2.16 19.80 2.86
C ASP A 151 -1.12 20.08 1.76
N SER A 152 -1.06 19.26 0.70
CA SER A 152 -0.19 19.49 -0.45
C SER A 152 -0.53 20.77 -1.23
N GLY A 153 -1.77 21.25 -1.11
CA GLY A 153 -2.30 22.36 -1.92
C GLY A 153 -2.52 22.02 -3.39
N ILE A 154 -2.28 20.76 -3.79
CA ILE A 154 -2.48 20.30 -5.17
C ILE A 154 -3.97 20.12 -5.45
N ARG A 155 -4.45 20.71 -6.53
CA ARG A 155 -5.84 20.57 -6.94
C ARG A 155 -6.00 19.38 -7.89
N LEU A 156 -6.39 18.25 -7.34
CA LEU A 156 -6.76 17.09 -8.13
C LEU A 156 -8.14 17.33 -8.78
N GLY A 157 -8.21 17.21 -10.09
CA GLY A 157 -9.45 17.38 -10.86
C GLY A 157 -10.16 16.05 -11.10
N ASN A 158 -11.38 16.12 -11.67
CA ASN A 158 -12.15 14.90 -12.05
C ASN A 158 -11.45 14.03 -13.10
N TRP A 159 -10.40 14.53 -13.72
CA TRP A 159 -9.55 13.82 -14.68
C TRP A 159 -8.34 13.14 -14.03
N SER A 160 -8.08 13.39 -12.75
CA SER A 160 -6.98 12.75 -12.03
C SER A 160 -7.32 11.29 -11.79
N HIS A 161 -6.36 10.40 -12.05
CA HIS A 161 -6.53 8.97 -11.87
C HIS A 161 -5.77 8.50 -10.63
N TYR A 162 -6.46 7.73 -9.80
CA TYR A 162 -5.89 7.12 -8.61
C TYR A 162 -5.55 5.66 -8.87
N TYR A 163 -4.38 5.25 -8.44
CA TYR A 163 -3.89 3.88 -8.53
C TYR A 163 -3.45 3.39 -7.16
N MET A 164 -3.68 2.12 -6.88
CA MET A 164 -3.27 1.50 -5.63
C MET A 164 -2.31 0.33 -5.90
N THR A 165 -1.27 0.26 -5.08
CA THR A 165 -0.30 -0.83 -5.00
C THR A 165 0.01 -1.15 -3.54
N GLY A 166 1.00 -1.99 -3.28
CA GLY A 166 1.43 -2.38 -1.94
C GLY A 166 0.69 -3.57 -1.37
N GLY A 167 1.30 -4.20 -0.38
CA GLY A 167 0.80 -5.44 0.24
C GLY A 167 -0.18 -5.22 1.40
N GLY A 168 -0.39 -3.98 1.84
CA GLY A 168 -1.19 -3.67 3.02
C GLY A 168 -2.68 -3.89 2.85
N LEU A 169 -3.20 -3.63 1.65
CA LEU A 169 -4.63 -3.72 1.34
C LEU A 169 -4.92 -4.38 -0.02
N SER A 170 -4.01 -4.32 -1.01
CA SER A 170 -4.27 -4.75 -2.38
C SER A 170 -4.58 -6.24 -2.53
N PHE A 171 -4.15 -7.08 -1.60
CA PHE A 171 -4.47 -8.52 -1.59
C PHE A 171 -5.84 -8.84 -0.97
N ASN A 172 -6.49 -7.89 -0.31
CA ASN A 172 -7.81 -8.09 0.26
C ASN A 172 -8.90 -7.91 -0.79
N ARG A 173 -9.77 -8.91 -0.96
CA ARG A 173 -10.92 -8.80 -1.87
C ARG A 173 -11.82 -7.63 -1.45
N GLY A 174 -12.16 -6.77 -2.41
CA GLY A 174 -12.97 -5.58 -2.16
C GLY A 174 -12.24 -4.42 -1.48
N GLY A 175 -10.99 -4.59 -1.02
CA GLY A 175 -10.25 -3.54 -0.31
C GLY A 175 -10.06 -2.28 -1.14
N ARG A 176 -9.72 -2.41 -2.42
CA ARG A 176 -9.61 -1.30 -3.35
C ARG A 176 -10.95 -0.56 -3.54
N ASP A 177 -12.03 -1.29 -3.72
CA ASP A 177 -13.35 -0.69 -3.97
C ASP A 177 -13.89 -0.03 -2.70
N TYR A 178 -13.57 -0.59 -1.53
CA TYR A 178 -13.83 0.03 -0.23
C TYR A 178 -13.05 1.34 -0.09
N LEU A 179 -11.75 1.33 -0.37
CA LEU A 179 -10.91 2.54 -0.36
C LEU A 179 -11.43 3.59 -1.36
N SER A 180 -11.83 3.17 -2.58
CA SER A 180 -12.43 4.06 -3.58
C SER A 180 -13.67 4.77 -3.03
N THR A 181 -14.53 4.05 -2.33
CA THR A 181 -15.74 4.60 -1.71
C THR A 181 -15.38 5.63 -0.63
N LYS A 182 -14.37 5.32 0.19
CA LYS A 182 -13.93 6.21 1.28
C LYS A 182 -13.21 7.47 0.77
N LEU A 183 -12.43 7.35 -0.30
CA LEU A 183 -11.78 8.49 -0.96
C LEU A 183 -12.76 9.33 -1.81
N GLY A 184 -13.94 8.80 -2.15
CA GLY A 184 -14.88 9.43 -3.06
C GLY A 184 -14.37 9.54 -4.51
N SER A 185 -13.37 8.73 -4.87
CA SER A 185 -12.72 8.72 -6.19
C SER A 185 -12.39 7.30 -6.60
N PRO A 186 -12.61 6.92 -7.89
CA PRO A 186 -12.28 5.59 -8.36
C PRO A 186 -10.77 5.30 -8.25
N VAL A 187 -10.41 4.25 -7.52
CA VAL A 187 -9.05 3.75 -7.40
C VAL A 187 -8.89 2.55 -8.34
N ARG A 188 -7.86 2.57 -9.17
CA ARG A 188 -7.54 1.54 -10.15
C ARG A 188 -6.44 0.62 -9.65
N GLU A 189 -6.41 -0.60 -10.19
CA GLU A 189 -5.22 -1.45 -10.03
C GLU A 189 -4.09 -0.93 -10.92
N THR A 190 -2.87 -1.02 -10.41
CA THR A 190 -1.69 -0.78 -11.24
C THR A 190 -1.60 -1.83 -12.35
N PRO A 191 -1.23 -1.44 -13.59
CA PRO A 191 -1.11 -2.38 -14.69
C PRO A 191 -0.11 -3.50 -14.36
N LYS A 192 -0.51 -4.75 -14.58
CA LYS A 192 0.41 -5.88 -14.49
C LYS A 192 1.42 -5.79 -15.64
N ARG A 193 2.60 -5.24 -15.38
CA ARG A 193 3.70 -5.32 -16.35
C ARG A 193 4.29 -6.73 -16.28
N THR A 194 3.98 -7.55 -17.28
CA THR A 194 4.78 -8.74 -17.58
C THR A 194 6.09 -8.24 -18.16
N THR A 195 7.13 -8.10 -17.34
CA THR A 195 8.49 -8.03 -17.85
C THR A 195 8.77 -9.36 -18.53
N LYS A 196 8.66 -9.41 -19.85
CA LYS A 196 9.32 -10.45 -20.62
C LYS A 196 10.82 -10.18 -20.43
N LEU A 197 11.43 -10.86 -19.47
CA LEU A 197 12.88 -11.03 -19.47
C LEU A 197 13.20 -11.67 -20.83
N ASN A 198 13.75 -10.87 -21.74
CA ASN A 198 14.31 -11.42 -22.94
C ASN A 198 15.44 -12.36 -22.52
N SER A 199 15.24 -13.66 -22.72
CA SER A 199 16.20 -14.73 -22.43
C SER A 199 17.48 -14.66 -23.28
N HIS A 200 17.81 -13.51 -23.84
CA HIS A 200 18.98 -13.26 -24.70
C HIS A 200 19.97 -12.25 -24.14
N ALA A 201 19.93 -11.98 -22.83
CA ALA A 201 21.00 -11.24 -22.18
C ALA A 201 22.02 -12.24 -21.62
N TYR A 202 22.91 -12.71 -22.48
CA TYR A 202 24.22 -13.25 -22.13
C TYR A 202 25.28 -12.35 -22.68
#